data_938c9821a43ece204dc6550500360c14
#
_entry.id   938c9821a43ece204dc6550500360c14
#
_cell.length_a   1.000
_cell.length_b   1.000
_cell.length_c   1.000
_cell.angle_alpha   90.00
_cell.angle_beta   90.00
_cell.angle_gamma   90.00
#
_symmetry.space_group_name_H-M   'P 1'
#
loop_
_entity.id
_entity.type
_entity.pdbx_description
1 polymer ?
#
loop_
_entity_poly.entity_id
_entity_poly.type
_entity_poly.pdbx_seq_one_letter_code
_entity_poly.pdbx_strand_id
1 'polypeptide(L)'
;MRILGLDPGYAILGYGVIDMKGNRFSVCGYGAVTTDAAMAMPDRLKHLYTQVMEIIREYEPDVAAIEELFFNTNSKTAILVGQARGVAILACANSGLEIREYTPLQIKQGLVGYGRAEKQQVQAMVKTILNLSEVPKPDDTADALAAAICHGHSAGHLNKLENYLKQMKPNTKKWAR
;
A
#
# COMPACT_ATOMS: atom_id res chain seq x y z
N MET A 1 2.76 -4.61 13.17
CA MET A 1 1.91 -3.76 12.32
C MET A 1 1.62 -4.51 11.04
N ARG A 2 0.35 -4.70 10.76
CA ARG A 2 -0.12 -5.32 9.50
C ARG A 2 -0.52 -4.24 8.52
N ILE A 3 -0.01 -4.31 7.29
CA ILE A 3 -0.17 -3.28 6.28
C ILE A 3 -0.89 -3.87 5.08
N LEU A 4 -2.01 -3.27 4.67
CA LEU A 4 -2.70 -3.55 3.42
C LEU A 4 -2.19 -2.58 2.36
N GLY A 5 -1.50 -3.07 1.34
CA GLY A 5 -1.19 -2.31 0.14
C GLY A 5 -2.28 -2.48 -0.90
N LEU A 6 -2.64 -1.39 -1.58
CA LEU A 6 -3.63 -1.38 -2.66
C LEU A 6 -3.08 -0.62 -3.88
N ASP A 7 -3.25 -1.23 -5.05
CA ASP A 7 -3.11 -0.60 -6.36
C ASP A 7 -4.48 -0.60 -7.05
N PRO A 8 -5.26 0.49 -6.93
CA PRO A 8 -6.65 0.52 -7.32
C PRO A 8 -6.83 0.77 -8.83
N GLY A 9 -6.98 -0.29 -9.60
CA GLY A 9 -7.43 -0.24 -10.98
C GLY A 9 -8.91 -0.56 -11.15
N TYR A 10 -9.53 -0.09 -12.26
CA TYR A 10 -10.94 -0.33 -12.55
C TYR A 10 -11.22 -1.74 -13.07
N ALA A 11 -10.32 -2.30 -13.88
CA ALA A 11 -10.40 -3.66 -14.40
C ALA A 11 -9.76 -4.67 -13.44
N ILE A 12 -8.65 -4.27 -12.83
CA ILE A 12 -7.85 -5.08 -11.91
C ILE A 12 -7.47 -4.17 -10.74
N LEU A 13 -7.78 -4.60 -9.52
CA LEU A 13 -7.31 -3.98 -8.29
C LEU A 13 -6.34 -4.95 -7.62
N GLY A 14 -5.07 -4.57 -7.54
CA GLY A 14 -4.05 -5.33 -6.81
C GLY A 14 -4.17 -5.12 -5.30
N TYR A 15 -3.94 -6.19 -4.53
CA TYR A 15 -3.79 -6.08 -3.08
C TYR A 15 -2.62 -6.91 -2.58
N GLY A 16 -2.02 -6.46 -1.48
CA GLY A 16 -0.99 -7.20 -0.78
C GLY A 16 -1.01 -6.89 0.71
N VAL A 17 -1.00 -7.92 1.55
CA VAL A 17 -1.00 -7.80 3.01
C VAL A 17 0.29 -8.33 3.57
N ILE A 18 0.98 -7.52 4.34
CA ILE A 18 2.26 -7.86 4.96
C ILE A 18 2.26 -7.55 6.46
N ASP A 19 2.93 -8.38 7.24
CA ASP A 19 3.28 -8.08 8.61
C ASP A 19 4.68 -7.48 8.70
N MET A 20 4.83 -6.38 9.44
CA MET A 20 6.11 -5.76 9.77
C MET A 20 6.44 -5.94 11.25
N LYS A 21 7.60 -6.55 11.53
CA LYS A 21 8.19 -6.66 12.89
C LYS A 21 9.61 -6.11 12.87
N GLY A 22 9.81 -4.93 13.44
CA GLY A 22 11.07 -4.19 13.33
C GLY A 22 11.36 -3.82 11.87
N ASN A 23 12.43 -4.35 11.29
CA ASN A 23 12.81 -4.14 9.87
C ASN A 23 12.52 -5.38 9.00
N ARG A 24 11.79 -6.37 9.51
CA ARG A 24 11.47 -7.59 8.77
C ARG A 24 10.02 -7.56 8.30
N PHE A 25 9.83 -7.98 7.05
CA PHE A 25 8.52 -8.15 6.44
C PHE A 25 8.23 -9.63 6.23
N SER A 26 6.97 -10.01 6.40
CA SER A 26 6.45 -11.31 6.02
C SER A 26 5.09 -11.15 5.34
N VAL A 27 4.85 -11.92 4.28
CA VAL A 27 3.60 -11.90 3.55
C VAL A 27 2.52 -12.65 4.35
N CYS A 28 1.33 -12.03 4.46
CA CYS A 28 0.12 -12.68 4.96
C CYS A 28 -0.75 -13.18 3.80
N GLY A 29 -0.88 -12.38 2.73
CA GLY A 29 -1.62 -12.73 1.53
C GLY A 29 -1.45 -11.67 0.45
N TYR A 30 -1.74 -12.02 -0.80
CA TYR A 30 -1.75 -11.08 -1.92
C TYR A 30 -2.54 -11.64 -3.09
N GLY A 31 -2.99 -10.78 -3.97
CA GLY A 31 -3.74 -11.16 -5.15
C GLY A 31 -4.30 -9.97 -5.91
N ALA A 32 -5.27 -10.24 -6.77
CA ALA A 32 -5.96 -9.22 -7.53
C ALA A 32 -7.46 -9.48 -7.56
N VAL A 33 -8.23 -8.41 -7.39
CA VAL A 33 -9.67 -8.38 -7.64
C VAL A 33 -9.89 -7.95 -9.09
N THR A 34 -10.55 -8.78 -9.87
CA THR A 34 -10.85 -8.50 -11.28
C THR A 34 -12.33 -8.18 -11.47
N THR A 35 -12.64 -7.32 -12.41
CA THR A 35 -14.02 -7.01 -12.81
C THR A 35 -14.23 -7.37 -14.28
N ASP A 36 -15.39 -7.96 -14.59
CA ASP A 36 -15.74 -8.29 -15.97
C ASP A 36 -16.11 -7.01 -16.76
N ALA A 37 -15.61 -6.90 -17.98
CA ALA A 37 -15.92 -5.79 -18.89
C ALA A 37 -17.40 -5.74 -19.30
N ALA A 38 -18.13 -6.86 -19.25
CA ALA A 38 -19.55 -6.95 -19.53
C ALA A 38 -20.44 -6.43 -18.37
N MET A 39 -19.90 -6.29 -17.16
CA MET A 39 -20.64 -5.73 -16.03
C MET A 39 -20.87 -4.23 -16.22
N ALA A 40 -22.05 -3.74 -15.79
CA ALA A 40 -22.32 -2.32 -15.72
C ALA A 40 -21.37 -1.62 -14.70
N MET A 41 -21.04 -0.36 -14.95
CA MET A 41 -20.10 0.40 -14.11
C MET A 41 -20.46 0.39 -12.62
N PRO A 42 -21.74 0.61 -12.19
CA PRO A 42 -22.10 0.56 -10.77
C PRO A 42 -21.84 -0.81 -10.13
N ASP A 43 -22.09 -1.88 -10.88
CA ASP A 43 -21.92 -3.25 -10.37
C ASP A 43 -20.41 -3.59 -10.22
N ARG A 44 -19.56 -3.11 -11.13
CA ARG A 44 -18.11 -3.23 -11.01
C ARG A 44 -17.59 -2.51 -9.77
N LEU A 45 -18.02 -1.27 -9.54
CA LEU A 45 -17.63 -0.51 -8.35
C LEU A 45 -18.11 -1.18 -7.06
N LYS A 46 -19.35 -1.68 -7.05
CA LYS A 46 -19.90 -2.44 -5.92
C LYS A 46 -19.08 -3.71 -5.65
N HIS A 47 -18.71 -4.44 -6.72
CA HIS A 47 -17.86 -5.63 -6.60
C HIS A 47 -16.50 -5.30 -5.98
N LEU A 48 -15.80 -4.26 -6.49
CA LEU A 48 -14.53 -3.80 -5.92
C LEU A 48 -14.66 -3.44 -4.43
N TYR A 49 -15.70 -2.68 -4.07
CA TYR A 49 -15.98 -2.32 -2.67
C TYR A 49 -16.13 -3.56 -1.78
N THR A 50 -16.98 -4.49 -2.20
CA THR A 50 -17.26 -5.73 -1.45
C THR A 50 -16.00 -6.55 -1.25
N GLN A 51 -15.21 -6.73 -2.30
CA GLN A 51 -13.98 -7.51 -2.23
C GLN A 51 -12.92 -6.87 -1.33
N VAL A 52 -12.75 -5.53 -1.40
CA VAL A 52 -11.83 -4.83 -0.47
C VAL A 52 -12.31 -4.96 0.98
N MET A 53 -13.62 -4.87 1.24
CA MET A 53 -14.18 -5.09 2.59
C MET A 53 -13.94 -6.52 3.09
N GLU A 54 -14.02 -7.52 2.22
CA GLU A 54 -13.73 -8.92 2.55
C GLU A 54 -12.26 -9.12 2.89
N ILE A 55 -11.34 -8.57 2.09
CA ILE A 55 -9.90 -8.58 2.34
C ILE A 55 -9.58 -7.94 3.70
N ILE A 56 -10.17 -6.78 4.00
CA ILE A 56 -9.97 -6.10 5.28
C ILE A 56 -10.46 -6.97 6.45
N ARG A 57 -11.61 -7.62 6.33
CA ARG A 57 -12.13 -8.52 7.37
C ARG A 57 -11.28 -9.77 7.57
N GLU A 58 -10.77 -10.34 6.48
CA GLU A 58 -9.95 -11.55 6.51
C GLU A 58 -8.60 -11.32 7.17
N TYR A 59 -7.94 -10.21 6.79
CA TYR A 59 -6.56 -9.96 7.22
C TYR A 59 -6.44 -9.01 8.40
N GLU A 60 -7.46 -8.26 8.77
CA GLU A 60 -7.48 -7.30 9.87
C GLU A 60 -6.24 -6.38 9.89
N PRO A 61 -5.98 -5.59 8.81
CA PRO A 61 -4.82 -4.71 8.74
C PRO A 61 -4.95 -3.53 9.71
N ASP A 62 -3.80 -3.02 10.18
CA ASP A 62 -3.72 -1.81 11.02
C ASP A 62 -3.80 -0.51 10.19
N VAL A 63 -3.37 -0.58 8.92
CA VAL A 63 -3.24 0.58 8.02
C VAL A 63 -3.34 0.15 6.57
N ALA A 64 -3.88 1.04 5.72
CA ALA A 64 -3.88 0.90 4.27
C ALA A 64 -2.84 1.83 3.62
N ALA A 65 -2.03 1.30 2.72
CA ALA A 65 -1.06 2.02 1.88
C ALA A 65 -1.53 1.98 0.43
N ILE A 66 -1.79 3.13 -0.17
CA ILE A 66 -2.39 3.24 -1.51
C ILE A 66 -1.46 4.05 -2.41
N GLU A 67 -1.22 3.58 -3.65
CA GLU A 67 -0.48 4.35 -4.62
C GLU A 67 -1.30 5.56 -5.08
N GLU A 68 -0.68 6.76 -5.13
CA GLU A 68 -1.31 7.95 -5.69
C GLU A 68 -1.44 7.82 -7.22
N LEU A 69 -2.56 8.32 -7.73
CA LEU A 69 -2.79 8.36 -9.17
C LEU A 69 -1.98 9.49 -9.81
N PHE A 70 -1.13 9.14 -10.76
CA PHE A 70 -0.54 10.08 -11.70
C PHE A 70 -1.26 10.00 -13.05
N PHE A 71 -1.98 11.04 -13.40
CA PHE A 71 -2.70 11.10 -14.66
C PHE A 71 -1.75 11.35 -15.82
N ASN A 72 -1.63 10.39 -16.71
CA ASN A 72 -1.16 10.58 -18.06
C ASN A 72 -2.34 10.96 -18.98
N THR A 73 -2.08 11.43 -20.17
CA THR A 73 -2.92 12.13 -21.15
C THR A 73 -4.31 11.54 -21.48
N ASN A 74 -4.69 10.35 -20.98
CA ASN A 74 -5.98 9.72 -21.29
C ASN A 74 -7.03 9.96 -20.19
N SER A 75 -7.82 11.03 -20.36
CA SER A 75 -8.85 11.45 -19.40
C SER A 75 -9.95 10.41 -19.12
N LYS A 76 -10.34 9.59 -20.11
CA LYS A 76 -11.39 8.58 -19.91
C LYS A 76 -10.94 7.47 -18.95
N THR A 77 -9.75 6.94 -19.13
CA THR A 77 -9.16 5.94 -18.23
C THR A 77 -8.96 6.52 -16.83
N ALA A 78 -8.50 7.79 -16.76
CA ALA A 78 -8.29 8.49 -15.49
C ALA A 78 -9.55 8.56 -14.62
N ILE A 79 -10.72 8.85 -15.23
CA ILE A 79 -12.01 8.90 -14.51
C ILE A 79 -12.36 7.52 -13.94
N LEU A 80 -12.26 6.45 -14.72
CA LEU A 80 -12.59 5.10 -14.28
C LEU A 80 -11.67 4.63 -13.15
N VAL A 81 -10.37 4.87 -13.26
CA VAL A 81 -9.39 4.53 -12.22
C VAL A 81 -9.64 5.37 -10.96
N GLY A 82 -9.96 6.67 -11.12
CA GLY A 82 -10.33 7.53 -10.00
C GLY A 82 -11.58 7.05 -9.25
N GLN A 83 -12.58 6.52 -9.96
CA GLN A 83 -13.77 5.92 -9.34
C GLN A 83 -13.42 4.66 -8.55
N ALA A 84 -12.65 3.73 -9.13
CA ALA A 84 -12.21 2.52 -8.44
C ALA A 84 -11.37 2.84 -7.20
N ARG A 85 -10.47 3.83 -7.30
CA ARG A 85 -9.67 4.32 -6.18
C ARG A 85 -10.55 4.94 -5.08
N GLY A 86 -11.52 5.77 -5.44
CA GLY A 86 -12.47 6.34 -4.47
C GLY A 86 -13.23 5.26 -3.70
N VAL A 87 -13.62 4.18 -4.38
CA VAL A 87 -14.27 3.01 -3.78
C VAL A 87 -13.35 2.27 -2.82
N ALA A 88 -12.08 2.05 -3.19
CA ALA A 88 -11.09 1.41 -2.32
C ALA A 88 -10.81 2.24 -1.06
N ILE A 89 -10.64 3.56 -1.21
CA ILE A 89 -10.50 4.50 -0.09
C ILE A 89 -11.73 4.47 0.82
N LEU A 90 -12.94 4.48 0.25
CA LEU A 90 -14.19 4.41 1.01
C LEU A 90 -14.30 3.13 1.81
N ALA A 91 -13.91 1.98 1.23
CA ALA A 91 -13.90 0.70 1.94
C ALA A 91 -12.95 0.73 3.15
N CYS A 92 -11.73 1.26 2.97
CA CYS A 92 -10.78 1.44 4.06
C CYS A 92 -11.30 2.39 5.15
N ALA A 93 -11.87 3.55 4.76
CA ALA A 93 -12.41 4.53 5.69
C ALA A 93 -13.61 3.98 6.49
N ASN A 94 -14.52 3.26 5.84
CA ASN A 94 -15.66 2.62 6.50
C ASN A 94 -15.23 1.51 7.49
N SER A 95 -14.06 0.95 7.28
CA SER A 95 -13.45 -0.04 8.19
C SER A 95 -12.62 0.62 9.31
N GLY A 96 -12.53 1.95 9.37
CA GLY A 96 -11.76 2.68 10.36
C GLY A 96 -10.24 2.59 10.18
N LEU A 97 -9.75 2.18 9.02
CA LEU A 97 -8.32 2.09 8.74
C LEU A 97 -7.71 3.47 8.53
N GLU A 98 -6.53 3.68 9.09
CA GLU A 98 -5.68 4.80 8.68
C GLU A 98 -5.24 4.59 7.22
N ILE A 99 -5.32 5.65 6.40
CA ILE A 99 -4.96 5.60 4.99
C ILE A 99 -3.72 6.45 4.77
N ARG A 100 -2.72 5.86 4.12
CA ARG A 100 -1.48 6.50 3.72
C ARG A 100 -1.31 6.39 2.21
N GLU A 101 -1.02 7.50 1.60
CA GLU A 101 -0.86 7.59 0.15
C GLU A 101 0.61 7.80 -0.21
N TYR A 102 1.05 7.17 -1.30
CA TYR A 102 2.43 7.20 -1.77
C TYR A 102 2.50 7.45 -3.26
N THR A 103 3.28 8.42 -3.66
CA THR A 103 3.57 8.65 -5.07
C THR A 103 4.40 7.50 -5.65
N PRO A 104 4.33 7.22 -6.97
CA PRO A 104 5.20 6.25 -7.63
C PRO A 104 6.69 6.50 -7.36
N LEU A 105 7.08 7.77 -7.25
CA LEU A 105 8.44 8.16 -6.91
C LEU A 105 8.84 7.71 -5.50
N GLN A 106 7.98 7.93 -4.51
CA GLN A 106 8.20 7.51 -3.12
C GLN A 106 8.28 5.99 -3.00
N ILE A 107 7.39 5.26 -3.70
CA ILE A 107 7.42 3.80 -3.73
C ILE A 107 8.75 3.30 -4.27
N LYS A 108 9.20 3.82 -5.43
CA LYS A 108 10.50 3.45 -6.02
C LYS A 108 11.66 3.76 -5.08
N GLN A 109 11.69 4.95 -4.51
CA GLN A 109 12.74 5.35 -3.54
C GLN A 109 12.72 4.46 -2.28
N GLY A 110 11.53 4.15 -1.76
CA GLY A 110 11.37 3.33 -0.57
C GLY A 110 11.82 1.87 -0.74
N LEU A 111 11.72 1.32 -1.96
CA LEU A 111 12.11 -0.07 -2.23
C LEU A 111 13.52 -0.21 -2.77
N VAL A 112 13.90 0.63 -3.73
CA VAL A 112 15.15 0.49 -4.51
C VAL A 112 16.19 1.53 -4.14
N GLY A 113 15.79 2.58 -3.40
CA GLY A 113 16.68 3.66 -2.97
C GLY A 113 16.78 4.83 -3.96
N TYR A 114 16.20 4.73 -5.16
CA TYR A 114 16.20 5.81 -6.16
C TYR A 114 14.91 5.82 -7.00
N GLY A 115 14.46 7.03 -7.39
CA GLY A 115 13.14 7.22 -8.01
C GLY A 115 13.03 6.89 -9.50
N ARG A 116 14.15 6.66 -10.20
CA ARG A 116 14.18 6.31 -11.63
C ARG A 116 14.21 4.80 -11.90
N ALA A 117 13.95 3.99 -10.86
CA ALA A 117 13.91 2.54 -11.00
C ALA A 117 12.86 2.11 -12.03
N GLU A 118 13.21 1.13 -12.85
CA GLU A 118 12.28 0.51 -13.78
C GLU A 118 11.31 -0.42 -13.05
N LYS A 119 10.14 -0.68 -13.66
CA LYS A 119 9.12 -1.56 -13.05
C LYS A 119 9.68 -2.93 -12.67
N GLN A 120 10.47 -3.53 -13.53
CA GLN A 120 11.09 -4.85 -13.27
C GLN A 120 12.01 -4.85 -12.04
N GLN A 121 12.71 -3.74 -11.78
CA GLN A 121 13.59 -3.60 -10.60
C GLN A 121 12.77 -3.51 -9.32
N VAL A 122 11.65 -2.77 -9.33
CA VAL A 122 10.72 -2.72 -8.19
C VAL A 122 10.13 -4.10 -7.90
N GLN A 123 9.66 -4.81 -8.93
CA GLN A 123 9.09 -6.16 -8.80
C GLN A 123 10.12 -7.16 -8.26
N ALA A 124 11.36 -7.12 -8.75
CA ALA A 124 12.45 -7.96 -8.24
C ALA A 124 12.77 -7.66 -6.77
N MET A 125 12.69 -6.38 -6.37
CA MET A 125 12.92 -5.98 -4.99
C MET A 125 11.76 -6.45 -4.08
N VAL A 126 10.50 -6.35 -4.51
CA VAL A 126 9.35 -6.94 -3.80
C VAL A 126 9.56 -8.42 -3.53
N LYS A 127 9.91 -9.19 -4.58
CA LYS A 127 10.24 -10.61 -4.46
C LYS A 127 11.33 -10.87 -3.43
N THR A 128 12.40 -10.09 -3.46
CA THR A 128 13.57 -10.25 -2.57
C THR A 128 13.24 -9.90 -1.12
N ILE A 129 12.60 -8.75 -0.87
CA ILE A 129 12.26 -8.28 0.48
C ILE A 129 11.30 -9.23 1.17
N LEU A 130 10.33 -9.77 0.43
CA LEU A 130 9.30 -10.68 0.94
C LEU A 130 9.70 -12.16 0.84
N ASN A 131 10.90 -12.47 0.31
CA ASN A 131 11.40 -13.83 0.11
C ASN A 131 10.42 -14.73 -0.66
N LEU A 132 9.83 -14.21 -1.73
CA LEU A 132 8.89 -14.96 -2.57
C LEU A 132 9.63 -15.86 -3.57
N SER A 133 9.01 -16.97 -3.97
CA SER A 133 9.55 -17.88 -4.99
C SER A 133 9.60 -17.24 -6.39
N GLU A 134 8.61 -16.39 -6.68
CA GLU A 134 8.47 -15.71 -7.97
C GLU A 134 7.93 -14.28 -7.80
N VAL A 135 7.99 -13.49 -8.86
CA VAL A 135 7.39 -12.15 -8.90
C VAL A 135 5.87 -12.30 -8.90
N PRO A 136 5.13 -11.62 -7.99
CA PRO A 136 3.66 -11.67 -7.95
C PRO A 136 3.03 -11.24 -9.28
N LYS A 137 1.98 -11.95 -9.66
CA LYS A 137 1.17 -11.67 -10.86
C LYS A 137 -0.33 -11.57 -10.48
N PRO A 138 -1.11 -10.74 -11.19
CA PRO A 138 -0.70 -9.75 -12.18
C PRO A 138 0.18 -8.64 -11.58
N ASP A 139 0.68 -7.73 -12.44
CA ASP A 139 1.62 -6.66 -12.04
C ASP A 139 1.06 -5.77 -10.92
N ASP A 140 -0.25 -5.48 -10.97
CA ASP A 140 -0.98 -4.71 -9.94
C ASP A 140 -0.79 -5.30 -8.53
N THR A 141 -0.65 -6.63 -8.41
CA THR A 141 -0.36 -7.31 -7.14
C THR A 141 1.03 -6.96 -6.60
N ALA A 142 2.03 -6.90 -7.48
CA ALA A 142 3.38 -6.49 -7.09
C ALA A 142 3.45 -5.01 -6.73
N ASP A 143 2.69 -4.16 -7.43
CA ASP A 143 2.61 -2.71 -7.18
C ASP A 143 1.91 -2.46 -5.83
N ALA A 144 0.86 -3.19 -5.49
CA ALA A 144 0.22 -3.16 -4.17
C ALA A 144 1.16 -3.58 -3.03
N LEU A 145 1.91 -4.68 -3.20
CA LEU A 145 2.92 -5.10 -2.22
C LEU A 145 4.03 -4.06 -2.08
N ALA A 146 4.42 -3.39 -3.17
CA ALA A 146 5.40 -2.32 -3.15
C ALA A 146 4.92 -1.12 -2.31
N ALA A 147 3.65 -0.72 -2.42
CA ALA A 147 3.05 0.32 -1.59
C ALA A 147 3.08 -0.05 -0.10
N ALA A 148 2.75 -1.30 0.24
CA ALA A 148 2.80 -1.80 1.62
C ALA A 148 4.23 -1.77 2.20
N ILE A 149 5.24 -2.21 1.44
CA ILE A 149 6.66 -2.18 1.86
C ILE A 149 7.13 -0.73 2.02
N CYS A 150 6.77 0.16 1.10
CA CYS A 150 7.10 1.59 1.17
C CYS A 150 6.59 2.20 2.48
N HIS A 151 5.33 1.91 2.85
CA HIS A 151 4.77 2.35 4.13
C HIS A 151 5.58 1.78 5.31
N GLY A 152 5.86 0.49 5.31
CA GLY A 152 6.62 -0.15 6.38
C GLY A 152 8.00 0.49 6.60
N HIS A 153 8.74 0.80 5.53
CA HIS A 153 10.02 1.50 5.62
C HIS A 153 9.85 2.92 6.19
N SER A 154 8.84 3.67 5.71
CA SER A 154 8.55 5.04 6.17
C SER A 154 8.18 5.07 7.65
N ALA A 155 7.29 4.20 8.11
CA ALA A 155 6.90 4.08 9.51
C ALA A 155 8.07 3.65 10.41
N GLY A 156 8.92 2.76 9.92
CA GLY A 156 10.14 2.35 10.63
C GLY A 156 11.12 3.50 10.86
N HIS A 157 11.28 4.41 9.90
CA HIS A 157 12.10 5.62 10.04
C HIS A 157 11.50 6.61 11.05
N LEU A 158 10.20 6.87 10.99
CA LEU A 158 9.52 7.78 11.92
C LEU A 158 9.63 7.28 13.37
N ASN A 159 9.39 6.00 13.61
CA ASN A 159 9.53 5.39 14.94
C ASN A 159 10.96 5.50 15.50
N LYS A 160 11.99 5.32 14.65
CA LYS A 160 13.38 5.50 15.06
C LYS A 160 13.69 6.95 15.44
N LEU A 161 13.20 7.90 14.63
CA LEU A 161 13.39 9.33 14.89
C LEU A 161 12.69 9.77 16.19
N GLU A 162 11.45 9.33 16.41
CA GLU A 162 10.72 9.63 17.64
C GLU A 162 11.43 9.06 18.89
N ASN A 163 11.90 7.82 18.80
CA ASN A 163 12.67 7.21 19.90
C ASN A 163 13.97 7.96 20.18
N TYR A 164 14.69 8.38 19.14
CA TYR A 164 15.89 9.20 19.29
C TYR A 164 15.57 10.55 19.95
N LEU A 165 14.52 11.25 19.52
CA LEU A 165 14.09 12.52 20.10
C LEU A 165 13.62 12.38 21.56
N LYS A 166 12.96 11.26 21.91
CA LYS A 166 12.58 10.96 23.30
C LYS A 166 13.82 10.78 24.21
N GLN A 167 14.88 10.16 23.70
CA GLN A 167 16.14 9.98 24.43
C GLN A 167 16.92 11.29 24.61
N MET A 168 16.79 12.23 23.66
CA MET A 168 17.45 13.55 23.69
C MET A 168 16.75 14.59 24.57
N LYS A 169 15.51 14.34 25.06
CA LYS A 169 14.86 15.28 25.98
C LYS A 169 15.68 15.41 27.27
N PRO A 170 16.20 16.61 27.61
CA PRO A 170 17.02 16.79 28.82
C PRO A 170 16.16 16.45 30.04
N ASN A 171 16.77 15.75 30.99
CA ASN A 171 16.16 15.41 32.27
C ASN A 171 15.96 16.69 33.09
N THR A 172 14.86 17.41 32.86
CA THR A 172 14.52 18.68 33.50
C THR A 172 14.31 18.59 35.02
N LYS A 173 14.41 17.38 35.61
CA LYS A 173 14.28 17.17 37.07
C LYS A 173 15.53 17.56 37.88
N LYS A 174 16.61 18.05 37.27
CA LYS A 174 17.87 18.38 37.98
C LYS A 174 18.03 19.83 38.43
N TRP A 175 17.09 20.74 38.15
CA TRP A 175 17.18 22.16 38.44
C TRP A 175 16.09 22.71 39.38
N ALA A 176 15.39 21.85 40.12
CA ALA A 176 14.50 22.24 41.20
C ALA A 176 15.14 21.88 42.54
N ARG A 177 16.08 22.70 42.97
CA ARG A 177 16.54 22.85 44.38
C ARG A 177 16.85 24.32 44.62
#